data_622f40b23f30d8454bcce6a55543f92e
#
_entry.id   622f40b23f30d8454bcce6a55543f92e
#
_cell.length_a   1.000
_cell.length_b   1.000
_cell.length_c   1.000
_cell.angle_alpha   90.00
_cell.angle_beta   90.00
_cell.angle_gamma   90.00
#
_symmetry.space_group_name_H-M   'P 1'
#
loop_
_entity.id
_entity.type
_entity.pdbx_description
1 polymer ?
#
loop_
_entity_poly.entity_id
_entity_poly.type
_entity_poly.pdbx_seq_one_letter_code
_entity_poly.pdbx_strand_id
1 'polypeptide(L)'
;RRQRQMCIRDSLSPYFQKPLTLGADIVVHSGTKYLEGHNDTLSGFLVVKDNALYDQLYNIYKTTGACLSAIDSWLLLRGIKTLAVRMEQHQKNALAIAHWLEQRPEVEEVYYIGLDSRPDKELIDRQCSGYGGMISFRLNSAEKAVKILESVKLIRFAESLGGVESLLTYPMKQTHADVPVEVRDCLLYTSPSPRDGAT
;
A
#
# COMPACT_ATOMS: atom_id res chain seq x y z
N ARG A 1 -8.11 -30.62 6.18
CA ARG A 1 -8.64 -29.50 5.37
C ARG A 1 -7.50 -28.57 5.06
N ARG A 2 -7.25 -28.25 3.77
CA ARG A 2 -6.28 -27.20 3.40
C ARG A 2 -6.81 -25.88 3.97
N GLN A 3 -5.98 -25.14 4.70
CA GLN A 3 -6.30 -23.82 5.20
C GLN A 3 -6.37 -22.85 4.00
N ARG A 4 -7.44 -22.08 3.88
CA ARG A 4 -7.57 -21.05 2.84
C ARG A 4 -6.68 -19.86 3.18
N GLN A 5 -5.99 -19.35 2.18
CA GLN A 5 -5.11 -18.19 2.33
C GLN A 5 -5.77 -16.95 1.75
N MET A 6 -5.95 -15.93 2.58
CA MET A 6 -6.41 -14.59 2.18
C MET A 6 -5.20 -13.66 2.10
N CYS A 7 -5.14 -12.87 1.04
CA CYS A 7 -4.08 -11.89 0.83
C CYS A 7 -4.68 -10.48 0.68
N ILE A 8 -4.23 -9.53 1.50
CA ILE A 8 -4.65 -8.13 1.41
C ILE A 8 -3.59 -7.37 0.62
N ARG A 9 -4.01 -6.60 -0.37
CA ARG A 9 -3.12 -5.84 -1.28
C ARG A 9 -3.63 -4.42 -1.53
N ASP A 10 -2.88 -3.45 -1.03
CA ASP A 10 -3.19 -2.02 -1.19
C ASP A 10 -2.15 -1.29 -2.04
N SER A 11 -0.86 -1.65 -1.89
CA SER A 11 0.28 -0.84 -2.34
C SER A 11 0.77 -1.14 -3.76
N LEU A 12 0.61 -2.38 -4.24
CA LEU A 12 1.10 -2.78 -5.58
C LEU A 12 -0.02 -2.86 -6.61
N SER A 13 -1.28 -2.89 -6.17
CA SER A 13 -2.45 -3.09 -7.02
C SER A 13 -2.35 -4.40 -7.84
N PRO A 14 -3.40 -4.83 -8.54
CA PRO A 14 -3.33 -5.98 -9.44
C PRO A 14 -2.43 -5.73 -10.67
N TYR A 15 -1.98 -4.48 -10.87
CA TYR A 15 -1.07 -4.14 -11.96
C TYR A 15 0.33 -4.75 -11.74
N PHE A 16 0.92 -4.57 -10.55
CA PHE A 16 2.26 -5.07 -10.26
C PHE A 16 2.30 -6.41 -9.54
N GLN A 17 1.23 -6.84 -8.86
CA GLN A 17 1.19 -8.14 -8.19
C GLN A 17 -0.15 -8.83 -8.34
N LYS A 18 -0.13 -10.14 -8.65
CA LYS A 18 -1.32 -10.98 -8.88
C LYS A 18 -1.35 -12.16 -7.91
N PRO A 19 -1.76 -11.97 -6.63
CA PRO A 19 -1.63 -13.01 -5.61
C PRO A 19 -2.39 -14.32 -5.90
N LEU A 20 -3.49 -14.28 -6.66
CA LEU A 20 -4.20 -15.50 -7.08
C LEU A 20 -3.32 -16.43 -7.93
N THR A 21 -2.37 -15.88 -8.68
CA THR A 21 -1.41 -16.69 -9.47
C THR A 21 -0.28 -17.24 -8.59
N LEU A 22 -0.09 -16.69 -7.41
CA LEU A 22 0.90 -17.09 -6.41
C LEU A 22 0.34 -18.04 -5.36
N GLY A 23 -0.93 -18.45 -5.48
CA GLY A 23 -1.55 -19.47 -4.63
C GLY A 23 -2.52 -18.93 -3.58
N ALA A 24 -2.81 -17.64 -3.54
CA ALA A 24 -3.87 -17.11 -2.69
C ALA A 24 -5.25 -17.63 -3.15
N ASP A 25 -6.13 -17.93 -2.20
CA ASP A 25 -7.51 -18.33 -2.46
C ASP A 25 -8.45 -17.14 -2.57
N ILE A 26 -8.17 -16.08 -1.79
CA ILE A 26 -8.93 -14.83 -1.76
C ILE A 26 -7.94 -13.67 -1.80
N VAL A 27 -8.21 -12.68 -2.62
CA VAL A 27 -7.47 -11.40 -2.60
C VAL A 27 -8.42 -10.28 -2.25
N VAL A 28 -8.03 -9.46 -1.28
CA VAL A 28 -8.71 -8.22 -0.90
C VAL A 28 -7.92 -7.05 -1.47
N HIS A 29 -8.57 -6.24 -2.28
CA HIS A 29 -7.99 -4.98 -2.76
C HIS A 29 -8.74 -3.80 -2.15
N SER A 30 -8.01 -2.81 -1.67
CA SER A 30 -8.58 -1.50 -1.37
C SER A 30 -8.75 -0.74 -2.68
N GLY A 31 -10.00 -0.54 -3.09
CA GLY A 31 -10.32 0.30 -4.24
C GLY A 31 -10.05 1.78 -3.97
N THR A 32 -10.19 2.19 -2.70
CA THR A 32 -9.88 3.53 -2.18
C THR A 32 -8.46 4.02 -2.52
N LYS A 33 -7.52 3.10 -2.76
CA LYS A 33 -6.11 3.38 -2.98
C LYS A 33 -5.79 3.52 -4.48
N TYR A 34 -4.78 2.84 -4.97
CA TYR A 34 -4.32 2.92 -6.37
C TYR A 34 -5.39 2.59 -7.43
N LEU A 35 -6.36 1.73 -7.12
CA LEU A 35 -7.36 1.34 -8.10
C LEU A 35 -8.22 2.53 -8.54
N GLU A 36 -8.72 3.29 -7.59
CA GLU A 36 -9.43 4.53 -7.86
C GLU A 36 -8.42 5.66 -8.17
N GLY A 37 -7.50 5.94 -7.25
CA GLY A 37 -6.33 6.79 -7.47
C GLY A 37 -6.55 8.29 -7.41
N HIS A 38 -7.70 8.78 -6.94
CA HIS A 38 -8.05 10.21 -6.92
C HIS A 38 -8.54 10.69 -5.55
N ASN A 39 -8.51 9.81 -4.53
CA ASN A 39 -8.86 10.12 -3.12
C ASN A 39 -10.31 10.59 -2.92
N ASP A 40 -11.25 10.19 -3.78
CA ASP A 40 -12.63 10.66 -3.78
C ASP A 40 -13.67 9.53 -3.58
N THR A 41 -13.25 8.26 -3.42
CA THR A 41 -14.13 7.14 -3.10
C THR A 41 -13.61 6.26 -1.98
N LEU A 42 -14.53 5.53 -1.33
CA LEU A 42 -14.22 4.42 -0.43
C LEU A 42 -14.75 3.13 -1.02
N SER A 43 -13.86 2.22 -1.40
CA SER A 43 -14.25 1.00 -2.07
C SER A 43 -13.31 -0.17 -1.77
N GLY A 44 -13.81 -1.39 -1.92
CA GLY A 44 -13.04 -2.60 -1.74
C GLY A 44 -13.49 -3.71 -2.70
N PHE A 45 -12.59 -4.63 -2.96
CA PHE A 45 -12.86 -5.79 -3.80
C PHE A 45 -12.44 -7.07 -3.11
N LEU A 46 -13.29 -8.08 -3.23
CA LEU A 46 -12.95 -9.46 -2.97
C LEU A 46 -12.81 -10.20 -4.30
N VAL A 47 -11.64 -10.74 -4.56
CA VAL A 47 -11.35 -11.46 -5.80
C VAL A 47 -11.02 -12.90 -5.48
N VAL A 48 -11.70 -13.82 -6.15
CA VAL A 48 -11.54 -15.26 -5.98
C VAL A 48 -11.49 -15.95 -7.33
N LYS A 49 -10.88 -17.13 -7.37
CA LYS A 49 -10.81 -17.96 -8.56
C LYS A 49 -11.80 -19.14 -8.53
N ASP A 50 -12.16 -19.60 -7.34
CA ASP A 50 -13.05 -20.73 -7.11
C ASP A 50 -14.52 -20.30 -7.12
N ASN A 51 -15.35 -20.93 -8.00
CA ASN A 51 -16.76 -20.58 -8.14
C ASN A 51 -17.59 -20.89 -6.88
N ALA A 52 -17.32 -21.99 -6.18
CA ALA A 52 -18.05 -22.33 -4.96
C ALA A 52 -17.75 -21.32 -3.83
N LEU A 53 -16.51 -20.81 -3.79
CA LEU A 53 -16.14 -19.75 -2.88
C LEU A 53 -16.77 -18.41 -3.28
N TYR A 54 -16.85 -18.12 -4.58
CA TYR A 54 -17.56 -16.96 -5.10
C TYR A 54 -19.02 -16.95 -4.66
N ASP A 55 -19.74 -18.05 -4.83
CA ASP A 55 -21.17 -18.15 -4.45
C ASP A 55 -21.38 -17.92 -2.95
N GLN A 56 -20.49 -18.43 -2.09
CA GLN A 56 -20.54 -18.19 -0.65
C GLN A 56 -20.34 -16.71 -0.31
N LEU A 57 -19.31 -16.08 -0.87
CA LEU A 57 -18.99 -14.67 -0.65
C LEU A 57 -20.08 -13.76 -1.23
N TYR A 58 -20.61 -14.10 -2.41
CA TYR A 58 -21.68 -13.34 -3.05
C TYR A 58 -22.98 -13.35 -2.22
N ASN A 59 -23.31 -14.49 -1.62
CA ASN A 59 -24.45 -14.58 -0.71
C ASN A 59 -24.29 -13.69 0.53
N ILE A 60 -23.08 -13.65 1.12
CA ILE A 60 -22.79 -12.75 2.24
C ILE A 60 -22.91 -11.30 1.79
N TYR A 61 -22.24 -10.93 0.69
CA TYR A 61 -22.28 -9.59 0.10
C TYR A 61 -23.72 -9.11 -0.14
N LYS A 62 -24.53 -9.93 -0.79
CA LYS A 62 -25.94 -9.64 -1.07
C LYS A 62 -26.77 -9.48 0.20
N THR A 63 -26.56 -10.36 1.20
CA THR A 63 -27.35 -10.37 2.44
C THR A 63 -26.99 -9.19 3.36
N THR A 64 -25.71 -8.83 3.42
CA THR A 64 -25.22 -7.69 4.23
C THR A 64 -25.51 -6.34 3.61
N GLY A 65 -25.77 -6.29 2.29
CA GLY A 65 -26.01 -5.04 1.58
C GLY A 65 -24.77 -4.14 1.46
N ALA A 66 -23.57 -4.69 1.59
CA ALA A 66 -22.30 -3.96 1.51
C ALA A 66 -21.97 -3.56 0.04
N CYS A 67 -22.93 -2.92 -0.62
CA CYS A 67 -22.85 -2.54 -2.02
C CYS A 67 -22.22 -1.16 -2.18
N LEU A 68 -21.37 -1.02 -3.19
CA LEU A 68 -20.85 0.27 -3.59
C LEU A 68 -21.96 1.12 -4.23
N SER A 69 -21.95 2.43 -3.97
CA SER A 69 -22.90 3.35 -4.60
C SER A 69 -22.67 3.42 -6.13
N ALA A 70 -23.67 3.87 -6.86
CA ALA A 70 -23.54 4.05 -8.31
C ALA A 70 -22.50 5.12 -8.68
N ILE A 71 -22.39 6.18 -7.88
CA ILE A 71 -21.41 7.26 -8.09
C ILE A 71 -20.01 6.75 -7.81
N ASP A 72 -19.80 6.08 -6.66
CA ASP A 72 -18.48 5.51 -6.32
C ASP A 72 -18.05 4.46 -7.37
N SER A 73 -18.98 3.63 -7.83
CA SER A 73 -18.71 2.66 -8.89
C SER A 73 -18.28 3.33 -10.18
N TRP A 74 -18.91 4.43 -10.55
CA TRP A 74 -18.58 5.19 -11.77
C TRP A 74 -17.21 5.85 -11.65
N LEU A 75 -16.90 6.52 -10.52
CA LEU A 75 -15.60 7.14 -10.24
C LEU A 75 -14.49 6.09 -10.27
N LEU A 76 -14.71 4.96 -9.60
CA LEU A 76 -13.77 3.85 -9.57
C LEU A 76 -13.48 3.27 -10.98
N LEU A 77 -14.51 3.01 -11.77
CA LEU A 77 -14.35 2.56 -13.15
C LEU A 77 -13.59 3.56 -14.02
N ARG A 78 -13.77 4.84 -13.75
CA ARG A 78 -13.05 5.93 -14.40
C ARG A 78 -11.58 5.94 -13.97
N GLY A 79 -11.29 5.81 -12.66
CA GLY A 79 -9.95 5.77 -12.09
C GLY A 79 -9.13 4.58 -12.59
N ILE A 80 -9.71 3.39 -12.67
CA ILE A 80 -9.03 2.18 -13.16
C ILE A 80 -8.49 2.34 -14.59
N LYS A 81 -9.12 3.13 -15.44
CA LYS A 81 -8.68 3.35 -16.84
C LYS A 81 -7.27 3.93 -16.94
N THR A 82 -6.81 4.64 -15.91
CA THR A 82 -5.47 5.24 -15.87
C THR A 82 -4.51 4.51 -14.94
N LEU A 83 -4.91 3.36 -14.38
CA LEU A 83 -4.12 2.63 -13.38
C LEU A 83 -2.70 2.36 -13.88
N ALA A 84 -2.54 1.83 -15.10
CA ALA A 84 -1.23 1.47 -15.64
C ALA A 84 -0.27 2.67 -15.68
N VAL A 85 -0.68 3.77 -16.31
CA VAL A 85 0.17 4.97 -16.44
C VAL A 85 0.48 5.61 -15.08
N ARG A 86 -0.46 5.56 -14.13
CA ARG A 86 -0.23 6.05 -12.77
C ARG A 86 0.77 5.17 -12.02
N MET A 87 0.61 3.85 -12.07
CA MET A 87 1.52 2.91 -11.40
C MET A 87 2.96 3.03 -11.91
N GLU A 88 3.15 3.14 -13.23
CA GLU A 88 4.47 3.34 -13.84
C GLU A 88 5.09 4.67 -13.40
N GLN A 89 4.31 5.74 -13.39
CA GLN A 89 4.82 7.06 -12.96
C GLN A 89 5.12 7.09 -11.46
N HIS A 90 4.27 6.48 -10.61
CA HIS A 90 4.51 6.35 -9.18
C HIS A 90 5.82 5.61 -8.90
N GLN A 91 6.04 4.48 -9.57
CA GLN A 91 7.28 3.72 -9.42
C GLN A 91 8.51 4.52 -9.85
N LYS A 92 8.45 5.17 -11.01
CA LYS A 92 9.55 6.02 -11.50
C LYS A 92 9.90 7.13 -10.51
N ASN A 93 8.89 7.81 -9.99
CA ASN A 93 9.09 8.87 -9.00
C ASN A 93 9.64 8.31 -7.68
N ALA A 94 9.11 7.18 -7.22
CA ALA A 94 9.54 6.56 -5.96
C ALA A 94 10.99 6.08 -6.02
N LEU A 95 11.43 5.48 -7.12
CA LEU A 95 12.83 5.11 -7.33
C LEU A 95 13.75 6.33 -7.25
N ALA A 96 13.41 7.41 -7.95
CA ALA A 96 14.22 8.63 -7.93
C ALA A 96 14.30 9.25 -6.52
N ILE A 97 13.18 9.27 -5.79
CA ILE A 97 13.11 9.79 -4.42
C ILE A 97 13.88 8.88 -3.46
N ALA A 98 13.74 7.55 -3.56
CA ALA A 98 14.44 6.61 -2.70
C ALA A 98 15.95 6.74 -2.84
N HIS A 99 16.48 6.77 -4.06
CA HIS A 99 17.91 7.00 -4.29
C HIS A 99 18.39 8.38 -3.83
N TRP A 100 17.55 9.41 -3.96
CA TRP A 100 17.89 10.72 -3.41
C TRP A 100 17.94 10.70 -1.88
N LEU A 101 17.00 10.00 -1.22
CA LEU A 101 16.98 9.86 0.24
C LEU A 101 18.20 9.09 0.76
N GLU A 102 18.65 8.03 0.09
CA GLU A 102 19.87 7.27 0.46
C GLU A 102 21.13 8.16 0.53
N GLN A 103 21.12 9.28 -0.19
CA GLN A 103 22.26 10.21 -0.23
C GLN A 103 22.18 11.32 0.83
N ARG A 104 21.16 11.34 1.67
CA ARG A 104 20.97 12.41 2.68
C ARG A 104 21.59 12.02 4.02
N PRO A 105 22.43 12.87 4.60
CA PRO A 105 23.10 12.59 5.90
C PRO A 105 22.11 12.56 7.07
N GLU A 106 20.91 13.12 6.91
CA GLU A 106 19.85 13.09 7.91
C GLU A 106 19.06 11.79 7.89
N VAL A 107 19.13 11.01 6.80
CA VAL A 107 18.40 9.76 6.60
C VAL A 107 19.30 8.60 7.02
N GLU A 108 18.86 7.84 8.01
CA GLU A 108 19.57 6.64 8.49
C GLU A 108 19.29 5.42 7.62
N GLU A 109 18.05 5.29 7.15
CA GLU A 109 17.63 4.12 6.39
C GLU A 109 16.43 4.44 5.49
N VAL A 110 16.41 3.86 4.30
CA VAL A 110 15.32 3.95 3.32
C VAL A 110 14.75 2.58 3.08
N TYR A 111 13.45 2.45 3.23
CA TYR A 111 12.69 1.22 2.98
C TYR A 111 11.86 1.41 1.71
N TYR A 112 12.36 0.90 0.62
CA TYR A 112 11.65 0.85 -0.66
C TYR A 112 11.95 -0.48 -1.34
N ILE A 113 10.89 -1.20 -1.71
CA ILE A 113 11.03 -2.56 -2.28
C ILE A 113 11.72 -2.60 -3.65
N GLY A 114 11.88 -1.46 -4.31
CA GLY A 114 12.59 -1.32 -5.58
C GLY A 114 14.10 -1.09 -5.46
N LEU A 115 14.64 -0.93 -4.24
CA LEU A 115 16.09 -0.76 -4.07
C LEU A 115 16.83 -2.10 -4.20
N ASP A 116 17.97 -2.09 -4.90
CA ASP A 116 18.80 -3.27 -5.09
C ASP A 116 19.52 -3.71 -3.79
N SER A 117 19.66 -2.82 -2.82
CA SER A 117 20.22 -3.08 -1.49
C SER A 117 19.35 -3.98 -0.60
N ARG A 118 18.12 -4.25 -1.00
CA ARG A 118 17.18 -5.05 -0.20
C ARG A 118 17.56 -6.53 -0.14
N PRO A 119 17.56 -7.15 1.05
CA PRO A 119 17.91 -8.56 1.22
C PRO A 119 16.88 -9.52 0.58
N ASP A 120 15.64 -9.08 0.42
CA ASP A 120 14.51 -9.83 -0.15
C ASP A 120 14.22 -9.50 -1.63
N LYS A 121 15.13 -8.76 -2.29
CA LYS A 121 14.95 -8.27 -3.68
C LYS A 121 14.64 -9.37 -4.67
N GLU A 122 15.35 -10.50 -4.62
CA GLU A 122 15.11 -11.64 -5.51
C GLU A 122 13.70 -12.24 -5.34
N LEU A 123 13.20 -12.29 -4.10
CA LEU A 123 11.84 -12.76 -3.83
C LEU A 123 10.80 -11.78 -4.39
N ILE A 124 11.03 -10.49 -4.20
CA ILE A 124 10.15 -9.43 -4.72
C ILE A 124 10.08 -9.51 -6.25
N ASP A 125 11.20 -9.58 -6.93
CA ASP A 125 11.29 -9.65 -8.40
C ASP A 125 10.62 -10.90 -8.98
N ARG A 126 10.60 -11.98 -8.22
CA ARG A 126 9.89 -13.21 -8.60
C ARG A 126 8.37 -13.10 -8.43
N GLN A 127 7.90 -12.30 -7.48
CA GLN A 127 6.48 -12.18 -7.15
C GLN A 127 5.78 -10.97 -7.77
N CYS A 128 6.53 -9.95 -8.15
CA CYS A 128 6.02 -8.66 -8.58
C CYS A 128 6.65 -8.27 -9.92
N SER A 129 5.89 -7.57 -10.75
CA SER A 129 6.38 -6.97 -11.99
C SER A 129 6.78 -5.50 -11.83
N GLY A 130 6.73 -4.98 -10.62
CA GLY A 130 7.10 -3.62 -10.26
C GLY A 130 6.97 -3.36 -8.76
N TYR A 131 7.34 -2.15 -8.32
CA TYR A 131 7.60 -1.83 -6.92
C TYR A 131 6.66 -0.78 -6.31
N GLY A 132 5.80 -0.16 -7.12
CA GLY A 132 4.83 0.85 -6.67
C GLY A 132 5.45 2.15 -6.17
N GLY A 133 4.67 2.93 -5.43
CA GLY A 133 5.02 4.29 -5.01
C GLY A 133 5.18 4.50 -3.49
N MET A 134 5.26 3.44 -2.69
CA MET A 134 5.34 3.53 -1.23
C MET A 134 6.78 3.51 -0.75
N ILE A 135 7.21 4.58 -0.09
CA ILE A 135 8.54 4.71 0.50
C ILE A 135 8.36 4.95 2.00
N SER A 136 9.15 4.27 2.81
CA SER A 136 9.35 4.63 4.21
C SER A 136 10.82 4.96 4.43
N PHE A 137 11.12 5.87 5.36
CA PHE A 137 12.49 6.19 5.71
C PHE A 137 12.60 6.61 7.16
N ARG A 138 13.76 6.38 7.74
CA ARG A 138 14.08 6.75 9.12
C ARG A 138 15.06 7.91 9.13
N LEU A 139 14.75 8.90 9.95
CA LEU A 139 15.62 10.05 10.21
C LEU A 139 16.38 9.87 11.53
N ASN A 140 17.53 10.51 11.63
CA ASN A 140 18.37 10.52 12.82
C ASN A 140 17.81 11.39 13.97
N SER A 141 16.62 11.99 13.81
CA SER A 141 15.96 12.78 14.86
C SER A 141 14.47 12.90 14.61
N ALA A 142 13.67 12.72 15.67
CA ALA A 142 12.23 12.91 15.64
C ALA A 142 11.81 14.37 15.41
N GLU A 143 12.60 15.34 15.92
CA GLU A 143 12.37 16.78 15.71
C GLU A 143 12.52 17.14 14.24
N LYS A 144 13.49 16.54 13.53
CA LYS A 144 13.65 16.72 12.08
C LYS A 144 12.45 16.18 11.31
N ALA A 145 11.88 15.04 11.72
CA ALA A 145 10.68 14.49 11.10
C ALA A 145 9.50 15.47 11.20
N VAL A 146 9.26 16.04 12.39
CA VAL A 146 8.21 17.04 12.60
C VAL A 146 8.47 18.28 11.75
N LYS A 147 9.69 18.82 11.77
CA LYS A 147 10.07 20.00 11.00
C LYS A 147 9.89 19.81 9.49
N ILE A 148 10.18 18.62 8.97
CA ILE A 148 9.93 18.30 7.55
C ILE A 148 8.44 18.39 7.25
N LEU A 149 7.59 17.75 8.07
CA LEU A 149 6.13 17.77 7.88
C LEU A 149 5.57 19.19 7.89
N GLU A 150 6.10 20.08 8.73
CA GLU A 150 5.71 21.49 8.81
C GLU A 150 6.22 22.33 7.63
N SER A 151 7.28 21.88 6.96
CA SER A 151 8.00 22.65 5.93
C SER A 151 7.60 22.27 4.51
N VAL A 152 7.07 21.06 4.28
CA VAL A 152 6.71 20.61 2.92
C VAL A 152 5.55 21.43 2.36
N LYS A 153 5.66 21.78 1.07
CA LYS A 153 4.65 22.58 0.37
C LYS A 153 3.92 21.79 -0.72
N LEU A 154 4.67 20.98 -1.45
CA LEU A 154 4.13 20.16 -2.55
C LEU A 154 3.50 18.89 -2.03
N ILE A 155 4.13 18.26 -1.03
CA ILE A 155 3.66 17.03 -0.41
C ILE A 155 2.61 17.39 0.65
N ARG A 156 1.48 16.68 0.66
CA ARG A 156 0.43 16.90 1.66
C ARG A 156 0.67 16.03 2.89
N PHE A 157 0.53 16.63 4.06
CA PHE A 157 0.49 15.90 5.32
C PHE A 157 -0.89 15.28 5.49
N ALA A 158 -1.02 14.01 5.15
CA ALA A 158 -2.28 13.28 5.20
C ALA A 158 -2.05 11.77 5.25
N GLU A 159 -3.01 11.08 5.83
CA GLU A 159 -3.07 9.62 5.85
C GLU A 159 -3.85 9.13 4.64
N SER A 160 -3.25 8.45 3.77
CA SER A 160 -3.77 7.62 2.69
C SER A 160 -2.60 7.21 1.80
N LEU A 161 -2.90 6.58 0.68
CA LEU A 161 -1.93 6.26 -0.35
C LEU A 161 -2.63 6.03 -1.69
N GLY A 162 -1.87 6.06 -2.77
CA GLY A 162 -2.33 5.63 -4.09
C GLY A 162 -3.06 6.68 -4.91
N GLY A 163 -3.27 7.89 -4.37
CA GLY A 163 -3.78 9.01 -5.11
C GLY A 163 -2.74 9.66 -6.01
N VAL A 164 -3.16 10.61 -6.83
CA VAL A 164 -2.28 11.39 -7.72
C VAL A 164 -1.46 12.45 -6.97
N GLU A 165 -1.87 12.78 -5.74
CA GLU A 165 -1.12 13.67 -4.86
C GLU A 165 -0.02 12.92 -4.13
N SER A 166 1.09 13.60 -3.86
CA SER A 166 2.13 13.09 -2.97
C SER A 166 1.74 13.32 -1.51
N LEU A 167 1.74 12.25 -0.71
CA LEU A 167 1.38 12.29 0.70
C LEU A 167 2.58 11.91 1.57
N LEU A 168 2.66 12.52 2.74
CA LEU A 168 3.64 12.21 3.77
C LEU A 168 2.92 12.06 5.11
N THR A 169 3.27 11.01 5.86
CA THR A 169 2.72 10.76 7.18
C THR A 169 3.84 10.45 8.18
N TYR A 170 3.57 10.66 9.47
CA TYR A 170 4.46 10.29 10.56
C TYR A 170 3.73 9.31 11.48
N PRO A 171 3.86 8.00 11.26
CA PRO A 171 3.08 6.98 11.96
C PRO A 171 3.14 7.06 13.48
N MET A 172 4.28 7.42 14.04
CA MET A 172 4.50 7.55 15.49
C MET A 172 3.53 8.53 16.18
N LYS A 173 3.06 9.55 15.47
CA LYS A 173 2.14 10.57 16.00
C LYS A 173 0.72 10.49 15.40
N GLN A 174 0.49 9.58 14.48
CA GLN A 174 -0.79 9.42 13.79
C GLN A 174 -1.30 7.97 13.95
N THR A 175 -1.09 7.11 12.97
CA THR A 175 -1.66 5.77 12.90
C THR A 175 -1.21 4.81 14.01
N HIS A 176 -0.07 5.08 14.65
CA HIS A 176 0.52 4.24 15.70
C HIS A 176 0.67 4.99 17.03
N ALA A 177 0.01 6.14 17.19
CA ALA A 177 0.09 6.93 18.42
C ALA A 177 -0.38 6.14 19.66
N ASP A 178 -1.42 5.32 19.50
CA ASP A 178 -2.02 4.51 20.56
C ASP A 178 -1.36 3.14 20.76
N VAL A 179 -0.36 2.79 19.93
CA VAL A 179 0.36 1.51 20.05
C VAL A 179 1.42 1.61 21.15
N PRO A 180 1.52 0.66 22.10
CA PRO A 180 2.57 0.65 23.12
C PRO A 180 3.97 0.74 22.52
N VAL A 181 4.88 1.46 23.19
CA VAL A 181 6.25 1.75 22.70
C VAL A 181 7.00 0.47 22.35
N GLU A 182 6.91 -0.56 23.18
CA GLU A 182 7.60 -1.84 22.98
C GLU A 182 7.12 -2.55 21.69
N VAL A 183 5.83 -2.43 21.37
CA VAL A 183 5.25 -2.99 20.15
C VAL A 183 5.64 -2.15 18.92
N ARG A 184 5.68 -0.82 19.06
CA ARG A 184 6.14 0.08 17.99
C ARG A 184 7.59 -0.20 17.61
N ASP A 185 8.47 -0.37 18.59
CA ASP A 185 9.88 -0.68 18.37
C ASP A 185 10.04 -2.03 17.68
N CYS A 186 9.26 -3.03 18.08
CA CYS A 186 9.24 -4.33 17.41
C CYS A 186 8.77 -4.22 15.95
N LEU A 187 7.72 -3.47 15.67
CA LEU A 187 7.21 -3.27 14.31
C LEU A 187 8.20 -2.55 13.38
N LEU A 188 9.00 -1.62 13.93
CA LEU A 188 10.05 -0.94 13.19
C LEU A 188 11.25 -1.84 12.85
N TYR A 189 11.51 -2.87 13.68
CA TYR A 189 12.62 -3.80 13.47
C TYR A 189 12.27 -5.04 12.63
N THR A 190 11.00 -5.46 12.59
CA THR A 190 10.60 -6.75 12.02
C THR A 190 9.84 -6.65 10.71
N SER A 191 9.33 -5.47 10.34
CA SER A 191 8.59 -5.32 9.08
C SER A 191 8.70 -3.90 8.53
N PRO A 192 9.02 -3.74 7.26
CA PRO A 192 8.92 -2.45 6.57
C PRO A 192 7.47 -2.00 6.38
N SER A 193 6.49 -2.87 6.65
CA SER A 193 5.07 -2.53 6.66
C SER A 193 4.39 -3.14 7.89
N PRO A 194 3.62 -2.37 8.68
CA PRO A 194 2.83 -2.90 9.79
C PRO A 194 1.80 -3.95 9.37
N ARG A 195 1.60 -4.14 8.08
CA ARG A 195 0.64 -5.08 7.49
C ARG A 195 1.26 -6.42 7.08
N ASP A 196 2.58 -6.50 7.00
CA ASP A 196 3.28 -7.73 6.61
C ASP A 196 3.50 -8.68 7.81
N GLY A 197 3.25 -8.23 9.03
CA GLY A 197 3.35 -9.01 10.26
C GLY A 197 2.04 -9.63 10.77
N ALA A 198 0.93 -9.47 10.07
CA ALA A 198 -0.32 -10.13 10.40
C ALA A 198 -0.43 -11.46 9.62
N THR A 199 0.22 -12.50 10.10
CA THR A 199 -0.04 -13.89 9.72
C THR A 199 -1.18 -14.45 10.56
#